data_b9f19ef4e2b3a8a854d555101397912a
#
_entry.id   b9f19ef4e2b3a8a854d555101397912a
#
_cell.length_a   1.000
_cell.length_b   1.000
_cell.length_c   1.000
_cell.angle_alpha   90.00
_cell.angle_beta   90.00
_cell.angle_gamma   90.00
#
_symmetry.space_group_name_H-M   'P 1'
#
loop_
_entity.id
_entity.type
_entity.pdbx_description
1 polymer ?
#
loop_
_entity_poly.entity_id
_entity_poly.type
_entity_poly.pdbx_seq_one_letter_code
_entity_poly.pdbx_strand_id
1 'polypeptide(L)'
;VLFEHPKGSRFPMLANLYGTLDRTRFLFRDTLDLVRRLVEIKIDPGVIAKSPFRYLRAFPVAWAMQPKLVRSGPILECETTLDQLPQLTSWPKDGGPYVTLPAVYTEHPDHPGWPKSNLGMYRIQLAGNDFIPNGEVGLHYQIHRGIGVHHAAAIRRGEKLRVNILVGGPPSLPVSAVMPLPEGLSELTFAGALSGRRVRLARSPVGGLPLVAEADFCLVGSIDPSRTKPEGPFGDHLGYYSLTHDFPVMTIEKVYHRRDAVWPFTVVGRPPQEDTSFGELIHEITGPAIPSVLPGVKAVHAVDAAGVHPLLLAIGSERYVPYAGQRRPMEILTQANALLGQGQLSLAKYLLIVAGEDNPQLDIHDIGAFLRHLLERVDWTSDLHFQTRTTIDTLDYSGQGLNFGSKVVIAAAGKPRRSLPTSLPAGLQLPAGFSDPQVVAPGIIAIQSPHYTPATAQSPASDVRRFCSELSAQAPLCSFPLIVLCNDSRFVARDLQNFLWVTFTRSNPAVDIDGVESFTEDKHWGCHGSLVIDARLKPHHAPPLVEDPEVTRRVDQLAAPGGPLHGLF
;
A
#
# COMPACT_ATOMS: atom_id res chain seq x y z
N VAL A 1 19.34 1.39 -12.20
CA VAL A 1 19.78 1.46 -13.61
C VAL A 1 19.75 2.92 -14.07
N LEU A 2 20.89 3.44 -14.57
CA LEU A 2 20.98 4.78 -15.14
C LEU A 2 20.91 4.69 -16.68
N PHE A 3 19.96 5.40 -17.25
CA PHE A 3 19.82 5.60 -18.69
C PHE A 3 20.38 6.99 -19.04
N GLU A 4 21.61 7.06 -19.54
CA GLU A 4 22.28 8.35 -19.82
C GLU A 4 21.66 9.08 -21.01
N HIS A 5 21.22 8.34 -22.04
CA HIS A 5 20.66 8.89 -23.28
C HIS A 5 19.36 8.18 -23.66
N PRO A 6 18.27 8.30 -22.84
CA PRO A 6 17.01 7.65 -23.16
C PRO A 6 16.38 8.28 -24.43
N LYS A 7 15.81 7.43 -25.28
CA LYS A 7 15.15 7.88 -26.50
C LYS A 7 13.96 8.79 -26.14
N GLY A 8 13.89 9.96 -26.75
CA GLY A 8 12.79 10.90 -26.56
C GLY A 8 12.92 11.81 -25.33
N SER A 9 14.03 11.77 -24.60
CA SER A 9 14.32 12.69 -23.52
C SER A 9 15.75 13.23 -23.63
N ARG A 10 15.91 14.52 -23.32
CA ARG A 10 17.22 15.15 -23.16
C ARG A 10 17.81 14.95 -21.76
N PHE A 11 17.02 14.46 -20.81
CA PHE A 11 17.43 14.25 -19.44
C PHE A 11 17.78 12.78 -19.20
N PRO A 12 18.90 12.47 -18.52
CA PRO A 12 19.17 11.13 -18.03
C PRO A 12 18.03 10.66 -17.12
N MET A 13 17.77 9.34 -17.11
CA MET A 13 16.71 8.74 -16.30
C MET A 13 17.30 7.66 -15.39
N LEU A 14 16.77 7.58 -14.16
CA LEU A 14 17.23 6.65 -13.13
C LEU A 14 16.07 5.78 -12.66
N ALA A 15 16.15 4.47 -12.90
CA ALA A 15 15.18 3.49 -12.45
C ALA A 15 15.71 2.60 -11.31
N ASN A 16 14.81 2.06 -10.53
CA ASN A 16 15.08 1.05 -9.51
C ASN A 16 16.13 1.52 -8.48
N LEU A 17 16.01 2.78 -8.05
CA LEU A 17 16.91 3.37 -7.05
C LEU A 17 16.72 2.68 -5.69
N TYR A 18 15.48 2.38 -5.33
CA TYR A 18 15.09 1.77 -4.05
C TYR A 18 14.72 0.28 -4.19
N GLY A 19 15.11 -0.37 -5.25
CA GLY A 19 14.64 -1.71 -5.65
C GLY A 19 15.02 -2.86 -4.71
N THR A 20 15.83 -2.63 -3.66
CA THR A 20 16.05 -3.59 -2.57
C THR A 20 16.20 -2.85 -1.25
N LEU A 21 15.78 -3.51 -0.15
CA LEU A 21 15.94 -2.96 1.20
C LEU A 21 17.41 -2.67 1.54
N ASP A 22 18.35 -3.55 1.15
CA ASP A 22 19.78 -3.33 1.41
C ASP A 22 20.33 -2.12 0.67
N ARG A 23 19.90 -1.88 -0.57
CA ARG A 23 20.26 -0.66 -1.28
C ARG A 23 19.66 0.58 -0.62
N THR A 24 18.42 0.50 -0.18
CA THR A 24 17.75 1.60 0.53
C THR A 24 18.45 1.90 1.86
N ARG A 25 18.84 0.87 2.62
CA ARG A 25 19.67 1.01 3.83
C ARG A 25 21.04 1.63 3.50
N PHE A 26 21.67 1.23 2.39
CA PHE A 26 22.93 1.80 1.96
C PHE A 26 22.82 3.30 1.63
N LEU A 27 21.73 3.76 1.02
CA LEU A 27 21.49 5.18 0.76
C LEU A 27 21.48 6.00 2.05
N PHE A 28 20.98 5.44 3.14
CA PHE A 28 20.82 6.11 4.44
C PHE A 28 21.76 5.55 5.53
N ARG A 29 22.82 4.83 5.17
CA ARG A 29 23.74 4.14 6.10
C ARG A 29 24.34 5.04 7.19
N ASP A 30 24.50 6.34 6.90
CA ASP A 30 25.11 7.27 7.85
C ASP A 30 24.10 7.85 8.86
N THR A 31 22.80 7.72 8.59
CA THR A 31 21.75 8.40 9.36
C THR A 31 20.68 7.46 9.92
N LEU A 32 20.47 6.29 9.31
CA LEU A 32 19.36 5.39 9.66
C LEU A 32 19.36 5.00 11.15
N ASP A 33 20.53 4.63 11.71
CA ASP A 33 20.64 4.30 13.13
C ASP A 33 20.36 5.50 14.05
N LEU A 34 20.66 6.71 13.59
CA LEU A 34 20.39 7.92 14.35
C LEU A 34 18.90 8.25 14.32
N VAL A 35 18.23 8.03 13.18
CA VAL A 35 16.77 8.15 13.05
C VAL A 35 16.05 7.16 13.96
N ARG A 36 16.49 5.89 13.99
CA ARG A 36 15.94 4.88 14.94
C ARG A 36 16.06 5.34 16.40
N ARG A 37 17.18 5.94 16.78
CA ARG A 37 17.37 6.48 18.14
C ARG A 37 16.42 7.65 18.43
N LEU A 38 16.10 8.50 17.44
CA LEU A 38 15.09 9.54 17.62
C LEU A 38 13.68 8.95 17.84
N VAL A 39 13.36 7.84 17.15
CA VAL A 39 12.13 7.09 17.40
C VAL A 39 12.13 6.46 18.79
N GLU A 40 13.23 5.84 19.24
CA GLU A 40 13.39 5.31 20.61
C GLU A 40 13.14 6.42 21.67
N ILE A 41 13.71 7.61 21.48
CA ILE A 41 13.49 8.76 22.39
C ILE A 41 12.03 9.17 22.42
N LYS A 42 11.35 9.16 21.27
CA LYS A 42 9.93 9.50 21.20
C LYS A 42 9.06 8.51 21.94
N ILE A 43 9.43 7.23 21.92
CA ILE A 43 8.72 6.13 22.61
C ILE A 43 8.93 6.19 24.13
N ASP A 44 10.20 6.30 24.55
CA ASP A 44 10.60 6.38 25.97
C ASP A 44 11.67 7.46 26.16
N PRO A 45 11.30 8.70 26.50
CA PRO A 45 12.29 9.74 26.78
C PRO A 45 13.29 9.39 27.90
N GLY A 46 12.95 8.43 28.77
CA GLY A 46 13.82 7.97 29.87
C GLY A 46 15.09 7.24 29.38
N VAL A 47 15.13 6.76 28.12
CA VAL A 47 16.33 6.12 27.56
C VAL A 47 17.53 7.06 27.50
N ILE A 48 17.30 8.37 27.39
CA ILE A 48 18.37 9.38 27.42
C ILE A 48 19.11 9.35 28.76
N ALA A 49 18.36 9.27 29.87
CA ALA A 49 18.95 9.20 31.21
C ALA A 49 19.74 7.91 31.43
N LYS A 50 19.29 6.78 30.84
CA LYS A 50 19.96 5.47 30.95
C LYS A 50 21.25 5.39 30.14
N SER A 51 21.36 6.11 29.00
CA SER A 51 22.50 6.04 28.09
C SER A 51 22.79 7.36 27.37
N PRO A 52 23.14 8.46 28.09
CA PRO A 52 23.21 9.80 27.52
C PRO A 52 24.18 9.91 26.33
N PHE A 53 25.36 9.29 26.40
CA PHE A 53 26.35 9.34 25.32
C PHE A 53 25.90 8.67 24.01
N ARG A 54 25.03 7.65 24.09
CA ARG A 54 24.45 7.01 22.92
C ARG A 54 23.54 7.98 22.15
N TYR A 55 22.76 8.79 22.86
CA TYR A 55 21.76 9.68 22.28
C TYR A 55 22.29 11.06 21.92
N LEU A 56 23.42 11.52 22.52
CA LEU A 56 24.08 12.76 22.13
C LEU A 56 24.40 12.81 20.63
N ARG A 57 24.77 11.68 20.02
CA ARG A 57 25.04 11.57 18.59
C ARG A 57 23.80 11.78 17.70
N ALA A 58 22.59 11.70 18.25
CA ALA A 58 21.34 11.97 17.50
C ALA A 58 21.00 13.47 17.40
N PHE A 59 21.61 14.35 18.19
CA PHE A 59 21.35 15.80 18.16
C PHE A 59 21.58 16.46 16.79
N PRO A 60 22.65 16.16 16.04
CA PRO A 60 22.83 16.73 14.70
C PRO A 60 21.68 16.34 13.74
N VAL A 61 21.14 15.12 13.87
CA VAL A 61 19.99 14.67 13.07
C VAL A 61 18.72 15.39 13.51
N ALA A 62 18.50 15.57 14.81
CA ALA A 62 17.40 16.38 15.33
C ALA A 62 17.47 17.85 14.85
N TRP A 63 18.67 18.42 14.77
CA TRP A 63 18.89 19.73 14.16
C TRP A 63 18.55 19.74 12.67
N ALA A 64 18.89 18.67 11.95
CA ALA A 64 18.60 18.51 10.52
C ALA A 64 17.09 18.44 10.22
N MET A 65 16.25 18.09 11.20
CA MET A 65 14.79 18.09 11.07
C MET A 65 14.19 19.48 10.81
N GLN A 66 14.94 20.55 11.04
CA GLN A 66 14.45 21.92 10.83
C GLN A 66 14.81 22.40 9.41
N PRO A 67 13.87 22.56 8.47
CA PRO A 67 14.16 23.16 7.17
C PRO A 67 14.82 24.54 7.28
N LYS A 68 15.54 24.93 6.24
CA LYS A 68 16.24 26.22 6.18
C LYS A 68 15.80 27.00 4.95
N LEU A 69 15.25 28.20 5.16
CA LEU A 69 14.95 29.12 4.06
C LEU A 69 16.26 29.66 3.47
N VAL A 70 16.34 29.66 2.15
CA VAL A 70 17.47 30.21 1.39
C VAL A 70 16.94 31.11 0.26
N ARG A 71 17.79 32.00 -0.25
CA ARG A 71 17.38 32.92 -1.32
C ARG A 71 17.25 32.23 -2.66
N SER A 72 18.12 31.28 -2.96
CA SER A 72 18.20 30.56 -4.24
C SER A 72 18.78 29.16 -4.04
N GLY A 73 18.75 28.35 -5.09
CA GLY A 73 19.35 27.01 -5.13
C GLY A 73 19.43 26.44 -6.55
N PRO A 74 20.07 25.27 -6.72
CA PRO A 74 20.25 24.65 -8.03
C PRO A 74 18.96 24.47 -8.83
N ILE A 75 17.83 24.22 -8.17
CA ILE A 75 16.51 24.07 -8.82
C ILE A 75 16.12 25.27 -9.72
N LEU A 76 16.67 26.46 -9.45
CA LEU A 76 16.35 27.69 -10.20
C LEU A 76 17.35 27.99 -11.33
N GLU A 77 18.25 27.07 -11.68
CA GLU A 77 19.26 27.30 -12.72
C GLU A 77 18.68 27.30 -14.15
N CYS A 78 17.62 26.53 -14.37
CA CYS A 78 17.02 26.37 -15.69
C CYS A 78 15.48 26.33 -15.61
N GLU A 79 14.85 26.68 -16.73
CA GLU A 79 13.41 26.54 -16.95
C GLU A 79 13.14 25.60 -18.14
N THR A 80 11.98 24.94 -18.15
CA THR A 80 11.52 24.08 -19.25
C THR A 80 9.99 24.06 -19.33
N THR A 81 9.43 23.23 -20.22
CA THR A 81 7.99 23.03 -20.40
C THR A 81 7.64 21.56 -20.15
N LEU A 82 6.35 21.25 -19.96
CA LEU A 82 5.90 19.87 -19.65
C LEU A 82 6.27 18.87 -20.75
N ASP A 83 6.14 19.26 -22.03
CA ASP A 83 6.44 18.42 -23.19
C ASP A 83 7.94 18.12 -23.35
N GLN A 84 8.80 18.88 -22.69
CA GLN A 84 10.25 18.63 -22.68
C GLN A 84 10.69 17.70 -21.54
N LEU A 85 9.79 17.40 -20.59
CA LEU A 85 10.05 16.42 -19.54
C LEU A 85 9.99 14.99 -20.11
N PRO A 86 10.63 14.00 -19.47
CA PRO A 86 10.48 12.60 -19.86
C PRO A 86 9.02 12.17 -19.89
N GLN A 87 8.56 11.72 -21.08
CA GLN A 87 7.17 11.29 -21.30
C GLN A 87 7.08 9.77 -21.12
N LEU A 88 7.10 9.32 -19.85
CA LEU A 88 7.13 7.89 -19.52
C LEU A 88 5.71 7.30 -19.43
N THR A 89 5.40 6.35 -20.31
CA THR A 89 4.22 5.49 -20.27
C THR A 89 4.70 4.07 -19.96
N SER A 90 4.33 3.52 -18.81
CA SER A 90 4.86 2.25 -18.32
C SER A 90 4.06 1.05 -18.80
N TRP A 91 2.76 1.18 -18.92
CA TRP A 91 1.86 0.08 -19.29
C TRP A 91 1.06 0.41 -20.55
N PRO A 92 0.71 -0.62 -21.37
CA PRO A 92 0.05 -0.41 -22.67
C PRO A 92 -1.27 0.37 -22.63
N LYS A 93 -1.97 0.35 -21.50
CA LYS A 93 -3.28 1.01 -21.35
C LYS A 93 -3.22 2.24 -20.44
N ASP A 94 -2.05 2.73 -20.07
CA ASP A 94 -1.92 4.00 -19.35
C ASP A 94 -2.53 5.14 -20.17
N GLY A 95 -3.27 6.03 -19.51
CA GLY A 95 -3.97 7.16 -20.15
C GLY A 95 -3.03 8.25 -20.69
N GLY A 96 -1.71 8.09 -20.52
CA GLY A 96 -0.69 9.02 -20.96
C GLY A 96 0.62 8.83 -20.19
N PRO A 97 1.57 9.76 -20.30
CA PRO A 97 2.81 9.74 -19.54
C PRO A 97 2.59 10.18 -18.08
N TYR A 98 3.33 9.55 -17.17
CA TYR A 98 3.23 9.79 -15.72
C TYR A 98 4.56 10.11 -15.06
N VAL A 99 4.49 10.95 -14.00
CA VAL A 99 5.55 11.03 -12.98
C VAL A 99 5.23 9.98 -11.93
N THR A 100 6.10 9.01 -11.74
CA THR A 100 5.87 7.84 -10.88
C THR A 100 6.64 7.88 -9.54
N LEU A 101 7.61 8.79 -9.38
CA LEU A 101 8.31 9.09 -8.12
C LEU A 101 8.27 10.58 -7.76
N PRO A 102 7.09 11.21 -7.71
CA PRO A 102 6.98 12.60 -7.30
C PRO A 102 6.98 12.75 -5.78
N ALA A 103 7.40 13.92 -5.32
CA ALA A 103 7.14 14.40 -3.97
C ALA A 103 6.32 15.69 -4.06
N VAL A 104 5.05 15.63 -3.75
CA VAL A 104 4.10 16.74 -3.91
C VAL A 104 4.02 17.54 -2.63
N TYR A 105 4.43 18.80 -2.71
CA TYR A 105 4.48 19.72 -1.57
C TYR A 105 3.31 20.70 -1.58
N THR A 106 2.62 20.80 -0.45
CA THR A 106 1.55 21.77 -0.20
C THR A 106 1.65 22.36 1.20
N GLU A 107 1.14 23.56 1.42
CA GLU A 107 0.98 24.17 2.75
C GLU A 107 -0.50 24.32 3.09
N HIS A 108 -0.84 24.17 4.36
CA HIS A 108 -2.22 24.30 4.82
C HIS A 108 -2.70 25.76 4.68
N PRO A 109 -3.81 26.05 3.98
CA PRO A 109 -4.28 27.40 3.75
C PRO A 109 -4.51 28.23 5.03
N ASP A 110 -4.96 27.59 6.11
CA ASP A 110 -5.18 28.25 7.41
C ASP A 110 -3.89 28.34 8.27
N HIS A 111 -2.85 27.60 7.91
CA HIS A 111 -1.59 27.52 8.64
C HIS A 111 -0.39 27.51 7.68
N PRO A 112 -0.16 28.60 6.92
CA PRO A 112 0.90 28.64 5.91
C PRO A 112 2.29 28.46 6.52
N GLY A 113 3.19 27.94 5.73
CA GLY A 113 4.56 27.63 6.10
C GLY A 113 4.83 26.15 6.30
N TRP A 114 6.12 25.81 6.26
CA TRP A 114 6.57 24.41 6.29
C TRP A 114 6.19 23.60 7.55
N PRO A 115 5.97 24.15 8.76
CA PRO A 115 5.72 23.33 9.95
C PRO A 115 4.47 22.45 9.87
N LYS A 116 3.46 22.91 9.12
CA LYS A 116 2.22 22.16 8.84
C LYS A 116 2.05 21.85 7.36
N SER A 117 3.15 21.81 6.62
CA SER A 117 3.12 21.40 5.21
C SER A 117 2.97 19.89 5.08
N ASN A 118 2.48 19.48 3.93
CA ASN A 118 2.41 18.08 3.51
C ASN A 118 3.39 17.85 2.35
N LEU A 119 4.14 16.77 2.41
CA LEU A 119 4.91 16.24 1.30
C LEU A 119 4.45 14.79 1.08
N GLY A 120 3.70 14.53 0.01
CA GLY A 120 3.14 13.21 -0.27
C GLY A 120 3.51 12.68 -1.64
N MET A 121 3.55 11.37 -1.80
CA MET A 121 3.73 10.73 -3.10
C MET A 121 2.36 10.50 -3.74
N TYR A 122 2.08 11.23 -4.80
CA TYR A 122 0.83 11.18 -5.55
C TYR A 122 1.16 11.16 -7.03
N ARG A 123 0.68 10.17 -7.80
CA ARG A 123 0.97 10.07 -9.22
C ARG A 123 0.47 11.29 -9.98
N ILE A 124 1.24 11.70 -10.98
CA ILE A 124 0.94 12.88 -11.80
C ILE A 124 0.84 12.45 -13.27
N GLN A 125 -0.31 12.67 -13.89
CA GLN A 125 -0.49 12.48 -15.32
C GLN A 125 -0.06 13.74 -16.05
N LEU A 126 1.02 13.67 -16.85
CA LEU A 126 1.62 14.82 -17.51
C LEU A 126 0.84 15.28 -18.74
N ALA A 127 0.17 14.36 -19.43
CA ALA A 127 -0.60 14.63 -20.65
C ALA A 127 -1.61 13.49 -20.89
N GLY A 128 -2.44 13.66 -21.89
CA GLY A 128 -3.53 12.73 -22.23
C GLY A 128 -4.87 13.20 -21.69
N ASN A 129 -5.90 12.40 -21.89
CA ASN A 129 -7.29 12.76 -21.58
C ASN A 129 -7.62 14.19 -22.08
N ASP A 130 -8.28 15.02 -21.24
CA ASP A 130 -8.70 16.39 -21.58
C ASP A 130 -7.75 17.47 -21.03
N PHE A 131 -6.52 17.12 -20.64
CA PHE A 131 -5.57 18.11 -20.11
C PHE A 131 -5.07 19.06 -21.21
N ILE A 132 -4.97 20.35 -20.88
CA ILE A 132 -4.42 21.35 -21.78
C ILE A 132 -2.91 21.12 -21.92
N PRO A 133 -2.39 20.82 -23.13
CA PRO A 133 -0.97 20.61 -23.35
C PRO A 133 -0.12 21.76 -22.79
N ASN A 134 0.97 21.44 -22.12
CA ASN A 134 1.89 22.39 -21.45
C ASN A 134 1.26 23.28 -20.37
N GLY A 135 -0.05 23.15 -20.12
CA GLY A 135 -0.77 24.01 -19.18
C GLY A 135 -1.36 23.27 -17.99
N GLU A 136 -1.65 22.00 -18.13
CA GLU A 136 -2.33 21.23 -17.08
C GLU A 136 -1.74 19.84 -16.89
N VAL A 137 -1.82 19.34 -15.64
CA VAL A 137 -1.52 17.96 -15.27
C VAL A 137 -2.61 17.40 -14.36
N GLY A 138 -2.87 16.10 -14.44
CA GLY A 138 -3.75 15.39 -13.53
C GLY A 138 -3.04 15.07 -12.22
N LEU A 139 -3.71 15.26 -11.11
CA LEU A 139 -3.19 14.97 -9.77
C LEU A 139 -4.12 14.01 -9.04
N HIS A 140 -3.69 12.76 -8.90
CA HIS A 140 -4.44 11.74 -8.19
C HIS A 140 -3.92 11.56 -6.75
N TYR A 141 -4.78 11.72 -5.76
CA TYR A 141 -4.51 11.36 -4.38
C TYR A 141 -5.67 10.57 -3.77
N GLN A 142 -5.32 9.65 -2.90
CA GLN A 142 -6.27 8.78 -2.21
C GLN A 142 -6.88 9.47 -0.98
N ILE A 143 -7.93 8.86 -0.42
CA ILE A 143 -8.49 9.26 0.88
C ILE A 143 -7.42 9.14 1.99
N HIS A 144 -7.64 9.84 3.10
CA HIS A 144 -6.72 9.89 4.25
C HIS A 144 -5.29 10.38 3.94
N ARG A 145 -5.12 11.21 2.90
CA ARG A 145 -3.84 11.86 2.56
C ARG A 145 -3.86 13.33 2.97
N GLY A 146 -2.73 13.83 3.46
CA GLY A 146 -2.59 15.20 3.97
C GLY A 146 -2.99 16.28 2.95
N ILE A 147 -2.71 16.06 1.65
CA ILE A 147 -3.14 17.00 0.59
C ILE A 147 -4.67 17.16 0.55
N GLY A 148 -5.44 16.10 0.85
CA GLY A 148 -6.90 16.16 0.91
C GLY A 148 -7.40 17.13 2.00
N VAL A 149 -6.73 17.19 3.14
CA VAL A 149 -7.02 18.15 4.22
C VAL A 149 -6.74 19.58 3.75
N HIS A 150 -5.59 19.82 3.08
CA HIS A 150 -5.24 21.12 2.53
C HIS A 150 -6.22 21.56 1.43
N HIS A 151 -6.60 20.63 0.53
CA HIS A 151 -7.57 20.91 -0.53
C HIS A 151 -8.94 21.26 0.06
N ALA A 152 -9.43 20.50 1.05
CA ALA A 152 -10.67 20.83 1.74
C ALA A 152 -10.65 22.20 2.41
N ALA A 153 -9.51 22.62 2.97
CA ALA A 153 -9.33 23.95 3.54
C ALA A 153 -9.37 25.03 2.44
N ALA A 154 -8.75 24.80 1.28
CA ALA A 154 -8.78 25.70 0.14
C ALA A 154 -10.23 25.87 -0.40
N ILE A 155 -10.99 24.76 -0.50
CA ILE A 155 -12.42 24.79 -0.88
C ILE A 155 -13.23 25.67 0.07
N ARG A 156 -13.08 25.50 1.40
CA ARG A 156 -13.79 26.30 2.39
C ARG A 156 -13.48 27.80 2.29
N ARG A 157 -12.26 28.14 1.89
CA ARG A 157 -11.81 29.53 1.73
C ARG A 157 -12.16 30.13 0.36
N GLY A 158 -12.57 29.31 -0.61
CA GLY A 158 -12.76 29.75 -2.00
C GLY A 158 -11.45 30.16 -2.69
N GLU A 159 -10.31 29.60 -2.26
CA GLU A 159 -8.98 29.93 -2.77
C GLU A 159 -8.38 28.75 -3.54
N LYS A 160 -7.45 29.06 -4.46
CA LYS A 160 -6.67 28.02 -5.15
C LYS A 160 -5.67 27.40 -4.18
N LEU A 161 -5.55 26.07 -4.19
CA LEU A 161 -4.49 25.36 -3.48
C LEU A 161 -3.17 25.45 -4.28
N ARG A 162 -2.15 26.07 -3.70
CA ARG A 162 -0.81 26.09 -4.28
C ARG A 162 -0.16 24.72 -4.14
N VAL A 163 0.50 24.27 -5.20
CA VAL A 163 1.14 22.95 -5.27
C VAL A 163 2.50 23.04 -5.97
N ASN A 164 3.50 22.42 -5.39
CA ASN A 164 4.80 22.16 -6.03
C ASN A 164 4.99 20.64 -6.17
N ILE A 165 5.25 20.16 -7.38
CA ILE A 165 5.59 18.76 -7.65
C ILE A 165 7.09 18.68 -7.83
N LEU A 166 7.78 18.03 -6.90
CA LEU A 166 9.21 17.80 -6.90
C LEU A 166 9.50 16.44 -7.53
N VAL A 167 10.52 16.36 -8.38
CA VAL A 167 11.00 15.11 -8.95
C VAL A 167 12.52 15.08 -8.79
N GLY A 168 13.05 13.98 -8.26
CA GLY A 168 14.49 13.86 -8.00
C GLY A 168 15.00 14.71 -6.85
N GLY A 169 16.31 14.85 -6.76
CA GLY A 169 17.02 15.50 -5.66
C GLY A 169 17.44 14.50 -4.58
N PRO A 170 17.50 14.93 -3.30
CA PRO A 170 17.92 14.04 -2.22
C PRO A 170 17.04 12.79 -2.11
N PRO A 171 17.62 11.57 -2.04
CA PRO A 171 16.86 10.32 -1.93
C PRO A 171 15.91 10.26 -0.72
N SER A 172 16.12 11.11 0.29
CA SER A 172 15.22 11.22 1.45
C SER A 172 13.85 11.81 1.12
N LEU A 173 13.70 12.58 0.03
CA LEU A 173 12.41 13.20 -0.32
C LEU A 173 11.34 12.17 -0.70
N PRO A 174 11.54 11.26 -1.69
CA PRO A 174 10.55 10.25 -2.03
C PRO A 174 10.21 9.33 -0.84
N VAL A 175 11.21 8.88 -0.06
CA VAL A 175 10.98 8.05 1.13
C VAL A 175 10.17 8.79 2.18
N SER A 176 10.41 10.10 2.36
CA SER A 176 9.62 10.90 3.31
C SER A 176 8.20 11.14 2.83
N ALA A 177 7.99 11.24 1.51
CA ALA A 177 6.67 11.45 0.91
C ALA A 177 5.71 10.26 1.07
N VAL A 178 6.23 9.05 1.33
CA VAL A 178 5.43 7.85 1.63
C VAL A 178 5.33 7.55 3.13
N MET A 179 6.02 8.32 3.98
CA MET A 179 6.06 8.08 5.42
C MET A 179 4.72 8.41 6.10
N PRO A 180 4.08 7.49 6.82
CA PRO A 180 2.80 7.74 7.49
C PRO A 180 3.00 8.53 8.79
N LEU A 181 3.35 9.81 8.67
CA LEU A 181 3.49 10.69 9.83
C LEU A 181 2.13 11.10 10.38
N PRO A 182 2.04 11.43 11.68
CA PRO A 182 0.82 12.00 12.25
C PRO A 182 0.41 13.29 11.53
N GLU A 183 -0.90 13.51 11.39
CA GLU A 183 -1.44 14.73 10.79
C GLU A 183 -0.88 16.00 11.43
N GLY A 184 -0.46 16.95 10.61
CA GLY A 184 0.10 18.22 11.04
C GLY A 184 1.59 18.20 11.40
N LEU A 185 2.27 17.07 11.17
CA LEU A 185 3.74 16.98 11.22
C LEU A 185 4.29 16.88 9.79
N SER A 186 5.08 17.88 9.40
CA SER A 186 5.64 17.93 8.05
C SER A 186 6.66 16.82 7.77
N GLU A 187 6.50 16.13 6.65
CA GLU A 187 7.44 15.11 6.16
C GLU A 187 8.84 15.69 5.85
N LEU A 188 8.95 17.02 5.65
CA LEU A 188 10.25 17.68 5.51
C LEU A 188 11.13 17.50 6.75
N THR A 189 10.54 17.34 7.93
CA THR A 189 11.28 17.05 9.18
C THR A 189 11.96 15.69 9.09
N PHE A 190 11.22 14.70 8.58
CA PHE A 190 11.75 13.35 8.38
C PHE A 190 12.79 13.31 7.25
N ALA A 191 12.55 14.02 6.13
CA ALA A 191 13.50 14.17 5.04
C ALA A 191 14.84 14.75 5.52
N GLY A 192 14.79 15.76 6.39
CA GLY A 192 15.98 16.33 7.02
C GLY A 192 16.70 15.34 7.93
N ALA A 193 15.96 14.62 8.78
CA ALA A 193 16.51 13.59 9.65
C ALA A 193 17.20 12.48 8.84
N LEU A 194 16.51 11.95 7.84
CA LEU A 194 16.99 10.84 7.02
C LEU A 194 18.19 11.22 6.13
N SER A 195 18.26 12.48 5.64
CA SER A 195 19.42 12.98 4.90
C SER A 195 20.59 13.43 5.78
N GLY A 196 20.38 13.59 7.10
CA GLY A 196 21.36 14.17 8.03
C GLY A 196 21.65 15.64 7.76
N ARG A 197 20.86 16.30 6.92
CA ARG A 197 21.04 17.70 6.50
C ARG A 197 19.70 18.41 6.47
N ARG A 198 19.70 19.70 6.82
CA ARG A 198 18.51 20.55 6.76
C ARG A 198 18.03 20.68 5.31
N VAL A 199 16.76 20.34 5.03
CA VAL A 199 16.14 20.62 3.74
C VAL A 199 16.20 22.13 3.48
N ARG A 200 16.78 22.54 2.35
CA ARG A 200 16.85 23.96 1.97
C ARG A 200 15.65 24.33 1.12
N LEU A 201 14.92 25.35 1.54
CA LEU A 201 13.73 25.85 0.85
C LEU A 201 14.07 27.18 0.18
N ALA A 202 14.19 27.19 -1.15
CA ALA A 202 14.48 28.38 -1.94
C ALA A 202 13.19 29.17 -2.17
N ARG A 203 13.32 30.52 -2.20
CA ARG A 203 12.19 31.39 -2.52
C ARG A 203 11.77 31.21 -3.98
N SER A 204 10.48 31.02 -4.22
CA SER A 204 9.94 30.94 -5.58
C SER A 204 9.99 32.31 -6.28
N PRO A 205 10.55 32.40 -7.51
CA PRO A 205 10.53 33.63 -8.30
C PRO A 205 9.12 34.10 -8.71
N VAL A 206 8.18 33.16 -8.86
CA VAL A 206 6.78 33.45 -9.20
C VAL A 206 5.88 33.63 -7.97
N GLY A 207 6.47 33.64 -6.77
CA GLY A 207 5.73 33.68 -5.52
C GLY A 207 5.11 32.34 -5.13
N GLY A 208 4.31 32.33 -4.07
CA GLY A 208 3.66 31.10 -3.56
C GLY A 208 4.59 30.24 -2.70
N LEU A 209 4.53 28.91 -2.89
CA LEU A 209 5.27 27.96 -2.06
C LEU A 209 6.78 28.00 -2.33
N PRO A 210 7.63 27.81 -1.31
CA PRO A 210 9.07 27.64 -1.52
C PRO A 210 9.37 26.32 -2.27
N LEU A 211 10.48 26.29 -2.99
CA LEU A 211 10.99 25.12 -3.70
C LEU A 211 12.08 24.42 -2.88
N VAL A 212 12.13 23.11 -2.91
CA VAL A 212 13.30 22.38 -2.39
C VAL A 212 14.51 22.67 -3.28
N ALA A 213 15.52 23.31 -2.69
CA ALA A 213 16.65 23.87 -3.45
C ALA A 213 17.47 22.82 -4.22
N GLU A 214 17.53 21.59 -3.72
CA GLU A 214 18.27 20.45 -4.28
C GLU A 214 17.43 19.53 -5.16
N ALA A 215 16.14 19.79 -5.36
CA ALA A 215 15.35 18.98 -6.29
C ALA A 215 15.93 19.05 -7.72
N ASP A 216 15.79 17.97 -8.48
CA ASP A 216 16.19 17.96 -9.88
C ASP A 216 15.18 18.74 -10.73
N PHE A 217 13.88 18.53 -10.47
CA PHE A 217 12.78 19.24 -11.15
C PHE A 217 11.74 19.73 -10.15
N CYS A 218 11.06 20.81 -10.49
CA CYS A 218 9.90 21.31 -9.77
C CYS A 218 8.86 21.89 -10.73
N LEU A 219 7.66 21.30 -10.74
CA LEU A 219 6.50 21.85 -11.44
C LEU A 219 5.73 22.71 -10.42
N VAL A 220 5.60 23.99 -10.71
CA VAL A 220 4.95 24.99 -9.85
C VAL A 220 3.59 25.34 -10.42
N GLY A 221 2.56 25.34 -9.59
CA GLY A 221 1.22 25.71 -10.03
C GLY A 221 0.19 25.71 -8.93
N SER A 222 -1.07 25.56 -9.34
CA SER A 222 -2.20 25.60 -8.41
C SER A 222 -3.36 24.73 -8.90
N ILE A 223 -4.12 24.20 -7.93
CA ILE A 223 -5.40 23.53 -8.15
C ILE A 223 -6.51 24.54 -7.88
N ASP A 224 -7.40 24.69 -8.86
CA ASP A 224 -8.68 25.34 -8.64
C ASP A 224 -9.64 24.34 -7.99
N PRO A 225 -10.15 24.59 -6.77
CA PRO A 225 -10.97 23.64 -6.06
C PRO A 225 -12.26 23.22 -6.76
N SER A 226 -12.73 24.03 -7.72
CA SER A 226 -13.96 23.76 -8.48
C SER A 226 -13.72 22.92 -9.74
N ARG A 227 -12.45 22.59 -10.08
CA ARG A 227 -12.11 21.96 -11.36
C ARG A 227 -11.58 20.54 -11.17
N THR A 228 -12.24 19.61 -11.82
CA THR A 228 -11.79 18.23 -12.00
C THR A 228 -11.73 17.88 -13.48
N LYS A 229 -10.93 16.90 -13.84
CA LYS A 229 -10.88 16.30 -15.19
C LYS A 229 -10.65 14.79 -15.07
N PRO A 230 -11.02 14.01 -16.10
CA PRO A 230 -10.70 12.59 -16.15
C PRO A 230 -9.18 12.36 -16.01
N GLU A 231 -8.79 11.53 -15.06
CA GLU A 231 -7.41 11.07 -14.82
C GLU A 231 -7.38 9.55 -14.89
N GLY A 232 -6.34 8.98 -15.43
CA GLY A 232 -6.22 7.54 -15.64
C GLY A 232 -6.53 7.12 -17.09
N PRO A 233 -6.52 5.81 -17.39
CA PRO A 233 -6.10 4.72 -16.51
C PRO A 233 -4.60 4.77 -16.17
N PHE A 234 -4.19 4.10 -15.10
CA PHE A 234 -2.79 4.00 -14.69
C PHE A 234 -2.52 2.59 -14.15
N GLY A 235 -1.42 1.99 -14.58
CA GLY A 235 -0.97 0.72 -14.00
C GLY A 235 -0.47 0.92 -12.58
N ASP A 236 -1.21 0.39 -11.59
CA ASP A 236 -1.03 0.74 -10.20
C ASP A 236 -0.48 -0.40 -9.32
N HIS A 237 -0.10 -0.08 -8.09
CA HIS A 237 0.63 -0.95 -7.15
C HIS A 237 -0.14 -2.21 -6.72
N LEU A 238 -1.45 -2.25 -6.86
CA LEU A 238 -2.25 -3.47 -6.66
C LEU A 238 -2.08 -4.50 -7.78
N GLY A 239 -1.38 -4.15 -8.88
CA GLY A 239 -1.23 -5.03 -10.04
C GLY A 239 -2.41 -4.98 -11.02
N TYR A 240 -3.23 -3.95 -10.92
CA TYR A 240 -4.38 -3.66 -11.79
C TYR A 240 -4.28 -2.25 -12.33
N TYR A 241 -4.97 -1.97 -13.45
CA TYR A 241 -5.16 -0.58 -13.86
C TYR A 241 -6.12 0.12 -12.89
N SER A 242 -5.80 1.33 -12.44
CA SER A 242 -6.84 2.19 -11.91
C SER A 242 -7.78 2.60 -13.04
N LEU A 243 -9.08 2.69 -12.74
CA LEU A 243 -10.05 3.17 -13.72
C LEU A 243 -9.95 4.69 -13.85
N THR A 244 -10.48 5.22 -14.96
CA THR A 244 -10.56 6.68 -15.18
C THR A 244 -11.64 7.28 -14.29
N HIS A 245 -11.28 8.28 -13.51
CA HIS A 245 -12.19 9.05 -12.67
C HIS A 245 -11.84 10.54 -12.72
N ASP A 246 -12.80 11.39 -12.35
CA ASP A 246 -12.57 12.81 -12.23
C ASP A 246 -11.76 13.13 -10.97
N PHE A 247 -10.55 13.67 -11.18
CA PHE A 247 -9.65 14.12 -10.13
C PHE A 247 -9.25 15.59 -10.31
N PRO A 248 -8.69 16.23 -9.26
CA PRO A 248 -8.22 17.60 -9.35
C PRO A 248 -7.22 17.79 -10.49
N VAL A 249 -7.39 18.89 -11.22
CA VAL A 249 -6.45 19.31 -12.26
C VAL A 249 -5.60 20.47 -11.75
N MET A 250 -4.29 20.33 -11.90
CA MET A 250 -3.33 21.37 -11.55
C MET A 250 -2.97 22.19 -12.80
N THR A 251 -3.16 23.51 -12.72
CA THR A 251 -2.67 24.46 -13.73
C THR A 251 -1.19 24.73 -13.45
N ILE A 252 -0.34 24.53 -14.45
CA ILE A 252 1.10 24.75 -14.36
C ILE A 252 1.44 26.21 -14.70
N GLU A 253 2.22 26.82 -13.82
CA GLU A 253 2.70 28.19 -13.96
C GLU A 253 4.14 28.24 -14.46
N LYS A 254 4.99 27.32 -13.94
CA LYS A 254 6.42 27.20 -14.29
C LYS A 254 6.92 25.78 -14.05
N VAL A 255 7.93 25.40 -14.82
CA VAL A 255 8.71 24.17 -14.63
C VAL A 255 10.18 24.56 -14.51
N TYR A 256 10.76 24.32 -13.33
CA TYR A 256 12.15 24.57 -13.03
C TYR A 256 12.95 23.27 -13.02
N HIS A 257 14.24 23.33 -13.36
CA HIS A 257 15.16 22.22 -13.17
C HIS A 257 16.59 22.69 -12.92
N ARG A 258 17.38 21.86 -12.22
CA ARG A 258 18.83 22.10 -12.12
C ARG A 258 19.54 21.74 -13.43
N ARG A 259 20.76 22.24 -13.63
CA ARG A 259 21.51 22.05 -14.88
C ARG A 259 21.70 20.57 -15.23
N ASP A 260 22.21 19.77 -14.30
CA ASP A 260 22.50 18.35 -14.49
C ASP A 260 21.38 17.48 -13.86
N ALA A 261 20.13 17.79 -14.19
CA ALA A 261 18.98 17.12 -13.63
C ALA A 261 18.88 15.67 -14.13
N VAL A 262 18.58 14.74 -13.21
CA VAL A 262 18.30 13.34 -13.49
C VAL A 262 16.84 13.05 -13.13
N TRP A 263 16.11 12.37 -14.01
CA TRP A 263 14.72 12.01 -13.79
C TRP A 263 14.61 10.62 -13.16
N PRO A 264 14.38 10.51 -11.86
CA PRO A 264 14.09 9.23 -11.25
C PRO A 264 12.67 8.78 -11.57
N PHE A 265 12.51 7.48 -11.79
CA PHE A 265 11.20 6.87 -12.00
C PHE A 265 11.17 5.44 -11.46
N THR A 266 9.97 4.95 -11.15
CA THR A 266 9.70 3.55 -10.87
C THR A 266 8.63 3.04 -11.82
N VAL A 267 8.64 1.72 -12.08
CA VAL A 267 7.55 1.04 -12.77
C VAL A 267 6.62 0.48 -11.70
N VAL A 268 5.51 1.17 -11.52
CA VAL A 268 4.48 0.75 -10.56
C VAL A 268 3.72 -0.45 -11.14
N GLY A 269 3.45 -1.45 -10.32
CA GLY A 269 2.75 -2.66 -10.75
C GLY A 269 2.55 -3.65 -9.62
N ARG A 270 2.31 -4.91 -9.96
CA ARG A 270 2.14 -5.98 -8.99
C ARG A 270 3.43 -6.17 -8.17
N PRO A 271 3.35 -6.28 -6.83
CA PRO A 271 4.50 -6.59 -5.97
C PRO A 271 5.21 -7.90 -6.33
N PRO A 272 6.56 -8.00 -6.12
CA PRO A 272 7.42 -6.98 -5.50
C PRO A 272 7.84 -5.87 -6.46
N GLN A 273 7.99 -4.66 -5.93
CA GLN A 273 8.40 -3.47 -6.65
C GLN A 273 9.17 -2.50 -5.71
N GLU A 274 9.53 -1.29 -6.15
CA GLU A 274 10.24 -0.34 -5.27
C GLU A 274 9.42 0.06 -4.03
N ASP A 275 8.09 0.08 -4.11
CA ASP A 275 7.20 0.36 -2.98
C ASP A 275 7.31 -0.70 -1.87
N THR A 276 7.62 -1.95 -2.21
CA THR A 276 7.94 -3.02 -1.25
C THR A 276 9.08 -2.60 -0.32
N SER A 277 10.17 -2.08 -0.89
CA SER A 277 11.34 -1.63 -0.12
C SER A 277 11.05 -0.39 0.73
N PHE A 278 10.17 0.51 0.27
CA PHE A 278 9.67 1.61 1.09
C PHE A 278 8.89 1.10 2.29
N GLY A 279 7.94 0.20 2.07
CA GLY A 279 7.13 -0.42 3.11
C GLY A 279 7.98 -1.11 4.17
N GLU A 280 8.98 -1.91 3.76
CA GLU A 280 9.92 -2.59 4.65
C GLU A 280 10.75 -1.60 5.48
N LEU A 281 11.31 -0.54 4.86
CA LEU A 281 12.07 0.48 5.58
C LEU A 281 11.19 1.25 6.58
N ILE A 282 9.98 1.63 6.18
CA ILE A 282 9.02 2.30 7.06
C ILE A 282 8.71 1.42 8.26
N HIS A 283 8.44 0.13 8.03
CA HIS A 283 8.16 -0.82 9.10
C HIS A 283 9.34 -0.96 10.05
N GLU A 284 10.56 -1.06 9.54
CA GLU A 284 11.80 -1.15 10.33
C GLU A 284 12.00 0.07 11.24
N ILE A 285 11.65 1.27 10.75
CA ILE A 285 11.78 2.52 11.52
C ILE A 285 10.64 2.69 12.52
N THR A 286 9.39 2.42 12.10
CA THR A 286 8.19 2.77 12.89
C THR A 286 7.63 1.62 13.70
N GLY A 287 7.92 0.38 13.34
CA GLY A 287 7.42 -0.81 14.02
C GLY A 287 7.59 -0.78 15.54
N PRO A 288 8.77 -0.38 16.07
CA PRO A 288 8.98 -0.26 17.52
C PRO A 288 8.05 0.74 18.22
N ALA A 289 7.49 1.70 17.49
CA ALA A 289 6.56 2.69 18.06
C ALA A 289 5.11 2.20 18.18
N ILE A 290 4.74 1.13 17.49
CA ILE A 290 3.36 0.61 17.43
C ILE A 290 2.78 0.37 18.83
N PRO A 291 3.47 -0.34 19.77
CA PRO A 291 2.91 -0.59 21.10
C PRO A 291 2.64 0.68 21.92
N SER A 292 3.34 1.79 21.63
CA SER A 292 3.13 3.07 22.31
C SER A 292 1.93 3.85 21.78
N VAL A 293 1.54 3.61 20.54
CA VAL A 293 0.40 4.25 19.87
C VAL A 293 -0.88 3.39 20.03
N LEU A 294 -0.72 2.08 19.93
CA LEU A 294 -1.80 1.09 20.00
C LEU A 294 -1.54 0.11 21.15
N PRO A 295 -1.95 0.44 22.39
CA PRO A 295 -1.71 -0.40 23.56
C PRO A 295 -2.21 -1.84 23.38
N GLY A 296 -1.34 -2.81 23.67
CA GLY A 296 -1.63 -4.24 23.51
C GLY A 296 -1.30 -4.81 22.13
N VAL A 297 -1.17 -3.99 21.09
CA VAL A 297 -0.69 -4.44 19.79
C VAL A 297 0.83 -4.55 19.82
N LYS A 298 1.35 -5.75 19.55
CA LYS A 298 2.79 -6.06 19.59
C LYS A 298 3.44 -5.79 18.23
N ALA A 299 2.77 -6.16 17.14
CA ALA A 299 3.25 -5.96 15.78
C ALA A 299 2.08 -5.85 14.80
N VAL A 300 2.31 -5.16 13.69
CA VAL A 300 1.43 -5.14 12.52
C VAL A 300 2.26 -5.30 11.26
N HIS A 301 1.68 -5.90 10.23
CA HIS A 301 2.30 -6.07 8.93
C HIS A 301 1.24 -5.91 7.82
N ALA A 302 1.31 -4.81 7.08
CA ALA A 302 0.54 -4.62 5.85
C ALA A 302 1.24 -5.41 4.73
N VAL A 303 0.54 -6.42 4.21
CA VAL A 303 1.15 -7.44 3.33
C VAL A 303 1.29 -6.90 1.92
N ASP A 304 2.51 -6.61 1.52
CA ASP A 304 2.83 -6.07 0.20
C ASP A 304 2.33 -6.99 -0.94
N ALA A 305 2.59 -8.30 -0.86
CA ALA A 305 2.12 -9.28 -1.84
C ALA A 305 0.60 -9.27 -2.09
N ALA A 306 -0.18 -8.79 -1.11
CA ALA A 306 -1.64 -8.61 -1.22
C ALA A 306 -2.02 -7.17 -1.62
N GLY A 307 -1.07 -6.30 -1.99
CA GLY A 307 -1.30 -4.91 -2.34
C GLY A 307 -1.38 -3.95 -1.14
N VAL A 308 -0.74 -4.29 -0.02
CA VAL A 308 -0.64 -3.50 1.22
C VAL A 308 -1.96 -3.39 1.99
N HIS A 309 -2.91 -2.56 1.51
CA HIS A 309 -4.16 -2.29 2.22
C HIS A 309 -5.17 -3.45 2.22
N PRO A 310 -5.28 -4.30 1.19
CA PRO A 310 -6.24 -5.41 1.24
C PRO A 310 -6.02 -6.40 2.38
N LEU A 311 -4.77 -6.56 2.88
CA LEU A 311 -4.47 -7.51 3.96
C LEU A 311 -3.54 -6.90 5.01
N LEU A 312 -4.03 -6.81 6.25
CA LEU A 312 -3.27 -6.43 7.43
C LEU A 312 -3.18 -7.60 8.41
N LEU A 313 -1.97 -7.99 8.78
CA LEU A 313 -1.71 -8.93 9.86
C LEU A 313 -1.42 -8.17 11.15
N ALA A 314 -1.85 -8.70 12.29
CA ALA A 314 -1.55 -8.14 13.60
C ALA A 314 -1.28 -9.23 14.64
N ILE A 315 -0.31 -8.99 15.51
CA ILE A 315 -0.09 -9.74 16.75
C ILE A 315 -0.48 -8.83 17.91
N GLY A 316 -1.56 -9.19 18.58
CA GLY A 316 -2.08 -8.48 19.74
C GLY A 316 -1.77 -9.19 21.06
N SER A 317 -2.43 -8.75 22.11
CA SER A 317 -2.36 -9.35 23.45
C SER A 317 -3.74 -9.77 23.90
N GLU A 318 -3.86 -10.91 24.55
CA GLU A 318 -5.10 -11.42 25.14
C GLU A 318 -4.90 -11.69 26.63
N ARG A 319 -5.05 -10.63 27.45
CA ARG A 319 -4.66 -10.60 28.88
C ARG A 319 -5.80 -10.30 29.83
N TYR A 320 -6.94 -9.76 29.31
CA TYR A 320 -8.00 -9.20 30.16
C TYR A 320 -8.72 -10.23 31.04
N VAL A 321 -8.68 -11.50 30.62
CA VAL A 321 -9.38 -12.57 31.34
C VAL A 321 -8.40 -13.70 31.72
N PRO A 322 -7.38 -13.41 32.58
CA PRO A 322 -6.33 -14.38 32.92
C PRO A 322 -6.85 -15.58 33.73
N TYR A 323 -8.02 -15.43 34.32
CA TYR A 323 -8.69 -16.47 35.11
C TYR A 323 -9.59 -17.39 34.26
N ALA A 324 -9.77 -17.11 32.97
CA ALA A 324 -10.55 -18.00 32.11
C ALA A 324 -9.79 -19.30 31.83
N GLY A 325 -10.46 -20.43 31.90
CA GLY A 325 -9.87 -21.74 31.60
C GLY A 325 -9.44 -21.92 30.14
N GLN A 326 -10.08 -21.19 29.23
CA GLN A 326 -9.72 -21.13 27.81
C GLN A 326 -9.62 -19.68 27.38
N ARG A 327 -8.51 -19.36 26.66
CA ARG A 327 -8.34 -18.08 25.99
C ARG A 327 -9.18 -18.08 24.71
N ARG A 328 -9.89 -16.99 24.47
CA ARG A 328 -10.64 -16.71 23.25
C ARG A 328 -10.46 -15.24 22.88
N PRO A 329 -10.73 -14.84 21.62
CA PRO A 329 -10.64 -13.43 21.22
C PRO A 329 -11.57 -12.54 22.07
N MET A 330 -11.00 -11.58 22.79
CA MET A 330 -11.69 -10.54 23.55
C MET A 330 -10.91 -9.23 23.52
N GLU A 331 -9.70 -9.17 24.11
CA GLU A 331 -8.84 -7.98 24.10
C GLU A 331 -8.36 -7.69 22.69
N ILE A 332 -7.99 -8.71 21.89
CA ILE A 332 -7.57 -8.51 20.50
C ILE A 332 -8.68 -7.93 19.61
N LEU A 333 -9.96 -8.11 19.97
CA LEU A 333 -11.07 -7.45 19.26
C LEU A 333 -11.09 -5.94 19.51
N THR A 334 -10.78 -5.50 20.73
CA THR A 334 -10.66 -4.05 21.02
C THR A 334 -9.47 -3.45 20.29
N GLN A 335 -8.37 -4.21 20.21
CA GLN A 335 -7.18 -3.81 19.45
C GLN A 335 -7.46 -3.75 17.94
N ALA A 336 -8.25 -4.68 17.39
CA ALA A 336 -8.69 -4.66 16.00
C ALA A 336 -9.49 -3.39 15.68
N ASN A 337 -10.40 -2.97 16.56
CA ASN A 337 -11.13 -1.71 16.39
C ASN A 337 -10.20 -0.49 16.43
N ALA A 338 -9.20 -0.49 17.32
CA ALA A 338 -8.21 0.58 17.38
C ALA A 338 -7.35 0.64 16.10
N LEU A 339 -6.93 -0.51 15.57
CA LEU A 339 -6.20 -0.61 14.29
C LEU A 339 -7.04 -0.05 13.14
N LEU A 340 -8.30 -0.48 13.01
CA LEU A 340 -9.19 -0.01 11.95
C LEU A 340 -9.67 1.44 12.12
N GLY A 341 -9.43 2.06 13.26
CA GLY A 341 -9.66 3.48 13.52
C GLY A 341 -8.41 4.37 13.33
N GLN A 342 -7.24 3.80 13.01
CA GLN A 342 -5.97 4.52 13.02
C GLN A 342 -5.45 4.82 11.61
N GLY A 343 -5.57 6.07 11.15
CA GLY A 343 -4.90 6.60 9.94
C GLY A 343 -4.95 5.65 8.73
N GLN A 344 -3.80 5.33 8.16
CA GLN A 344 -3.68 4.44 6.99
C GLN A 344 -4.08 2.99 7.29
N LEU A 345 -3.96 2.51 8.53
CA LEU A 345 -4.39 1.16 8.90
C LEU A 345 -5.91 0.99 8.76
N SER A 346 -6.66 2.10 8.80
CA SER A 346 -8.11 2.10 8.57
C SER A 346 -8.52 1.66 7.17
N LEU A 347 -7.59 1.61 6.21
CA LEU A 347 -7.83 1.13 4.85
C LEU A 347 -7.79 -0.39 4.73
N ALA A 348 -7.35 -1.10 5.78
CA ALA A 348 -7.32 -2.57 5.76
C ALA A 348 -8.70 -3.15 5.48
N LYS A 349 -8.76 -4.07 4.51
CA LYS A 349 -9.97 -4.79 4.10
C LYS A 349 -10.13 -6.11 4.87
N TYR A 350 -9.05 -6.87 4.96
CA TYR A 350 -8.92 -8.03 5.83
C TYR A 350 -7.94 -7.71 6.95
N LEU A 351 -8.39 -7.78 8.20
CA LEU A 351 -7.53 -7.72 9.38
C LEU A 351 -7.49 -9.09 10.02
N LEU A 352 -6.34 -9.77 9.94
CA LEU A 352 -6.10 -11.03 10.63
C LEU A 352 -5.32 -10.72 11.90
N ILE A 353 -5.88 -11.05 13.07
CA ILE A 353 -5.25 -10.76 14.36
C ILE A 353 -5.18 -12.00 15.25
N VAL A 354 -4.00 -12.23 15.83
CA VAL A 354 -3.75 -13.36 16.74
C VAL A 354 -3.20 -12.90 18.08
N ALA A 355 -3.41 -13.70 19.12
CA ALA A 355 -2.86 -13.45 20.45
C ALA A 355 -1.38 -13.88 20.52
N GLY A 356 -0.49 -12.97 20.81
CA GLY A 356 0.95 -13.24 20.91
C GLY A 356 1.32 -14.12 22.12
N GLU A 357 0.43 -14.27 23.10
CA GLU A 357 0.59 -15.18 24.24
C GLU A 357 0.52 -16.66 23.84
N ASP A 358 -0.09 -16.98 22.69
CA ASP A 358 -0.22 -18.35 22.19
C ASP A 358 1.05 -18.85 21.49
N ASN A 359 1.83 -17.94 20.93
CA ASN A 359 3.17 -18.20 20.39
C ASN A 359 4.04 -16.93 20.44
N PRO A 360 4.81 -16.73 21.52
CA PRO A 360 5.68 -15.57 21.67
C PRO A 360 6.82 -15.44 20.63
N GLN A 361 7.11 -16.52 19.88
CA GLN A 361 8.14 -16.57 18.85
C GLN A 361 7.56 -16.37 17.42
N LEU A 362 6.25 -16.13 17.29
CA LEU A 362 5.64 -15.95 15.98
C LEU A 362 6.16 -14.67 15.33
N ASP A 363 6.81 -14.84 14.17
CA ASP A 363 7.24 -13.72 13.34
C ASP A 363 6.08 -13.31 12.42
N ILE A 364 5.67 -12.04 12.49
CA ILE A 364 4.59 -11.50 11.67
C ILE A 364 4.97 -11.43 10.17
N HIS A 365 6.28 -11.45 9.86
CA HIS A 365 6.78 -11.44 8.49
C HIS A 365 6.84 -12.84 7.87
N ASP A 366 6.83 -13.91 8.68
CA ASP A 366 6.57 -15.26 8.19
C ASP A 366 5.07 -15.47 8.01
N ILE A 367 4.55 -15.01 6.87
CA ILE A 367 3.12 -15.04 6.55
C ILE A 367 2.60 -16.48 6.54
N GLY A 368 3.41 -17.46 6.09
CA GLY A 368 3.03 -18.88 6.09
C GLY A 368 2.82 -19.41 7.50
N ALA A 369 3.75 -19.12 8.42
CA ALA A 369 3.63 -19.48 9.83
C ALA A 369 2.46 -18.74 10.51
N PHE A 370 2.24 -17.46 10.18
CA PHE A 370 1.11 -16.67 10.69
C PHE A 370 -0.24 -17.26 10.28
N LEU A 371 -0.43 -17.56 8.99
CA LEU A 371 -1.66 -18.18 8.48
C LEU A 371 -1.92 -19.56 9.10
N ARG A 372 -0.87 -20.39 9.22
CA ARG A 372 -0.97 -21.68 9.93
C ARG A 372 -1.43 -21.47 11.35
N HIS A 373 -0.78 -20.56 12.11
CA HIS A 373 -1.11 -20.28 13.51
C HIS A 373 -2.56 -19.83 13.67
N LEU A 374 -3.06 -18.96 12.78
CA LEU A 374 -4.44 -18.50 12.75
C LEU A 374 -5.41 -19.64 12.43
N LEU A 375 -5.19 -20.38 11.35
CA LEU A 375 -6.09 -21.43 10.87
C LEU A 375 -6.20 -22.64 11.82
N GLU A 376 -5.14 -22.95 12.57
CA GLU A 376 -5.18 -23.96 13.62
C GLU A 376 -6.16 -23.61 14.76
N ARG A 377 -6.41 -22.31 15.01
CA ARG A 377 -7.10 -21.78 16.19
C ARG A 377 -8.46 -21.19 15.93
N VAL A 378 -8.62 -20.51 14.81
CA VAL A 378 -9.86 -19.77 14.50
C VAL A 378 -11.09 -20.65 14.54
N ASP A 379 -12.16 -20.11 15.14
CA ASP A 379 -13.50 -20.68 15.15
C ASP A 379 -14.40 -19.88 14.20
N TRP A 380 -14.74 -20.47 13.06
CA TRP A 380 -15.58 -19.78 12.08
C TRP A 380 -17.00 -19.49 12.57
N THR A 381 -17.40 -20.08 13.71
CA THR A 381 -18.71 -19.81 14.30
C THR A 381 -18.76 -18.53 15.15
N SER A 382 -17.58 -17.97 15.54
CA SER A 382 -17.52 -16.83 16.49
C SER A 382 -16.49 -15.76 16.15
N ASP A 383 -15.46 -16.09 15.35
CA ASP A 383 -14.24 -15.26 15.25
C ASP A 383 -14.21 -14.39 13.98
N LEU A 384 -15.34 -14.20 13.32
CA LEU A 384 -15.53 -13.39 12.12
C LEU A 384 -16.36 -12.13 12.44
N HIS A 385 -15.78 -10.95 12.20
CA HIS A 385 -16.46 -9.69 12.50
C HIS A 385 -16.48 -8.78 11.28
N PHE A 386 -17.64 -8.64 10.65
CA PHE A 386 -17.82 -7.87 9.42
C PHE A 386 -18.17 -6.40 9.70
N GLN A 387 -17.55 -5.50 8.95
CA GLN A 387 -17.97 -4.11 8.80
C GLN A 387 -18.47 -3.92 7.36
N THR A 388 -19.76 -3.82 7.19
CA THR A 388 -20.40 -3.64 5.87
C THR A 388 -20.60 -2.17 5.54
N ARG A 389 -20.66 -1.82 4.22
CA ARG A 389 -20.92 -0.46 3.73
C ARG A 389 -19.95 0.57 4.34
N THR A 390 -18.67 0.28 4.30
CA THR A 390 -17.60 1.10 4.88
C THR A 390 -16.58 1.49 3.81
N THR A 391 -15.61 2.32 4.21
CA THR A 391 -14.55 2.75 3.30
C THR A 391 -13.51 1.64 3.09
N ILE A 392 -13.01 1.53 1.85
CA ILE A 392 -11.83 0.76 1.45
C ILE A 392 -10.88 1.67 0.69
N ASP A 393 -9.70 1.17 0.33
CA ASP A 393 -8.74 1.92 -0.47
C ASP A 393 -9.34 2.40 -1.80
N THR A 394 -8.96 3.59 -2.25
CA THR A 394 -9.38 4.19 -3.52
C THR A 394 -9.04 3.32 -4.74
N LEU A 395 -7.94 2.57 -4.65
CA LEU A 395 -7.45 1.72 -5.74
C LEU A 395 -7.95 0.27 -5.66
N ASP A 396 -8.72 -0.07 -4.63
CA ASP A 396 -9.34 -1.39 -4.47
C ASP A 396 -10.71 -1.43 -5.16
N TYR A 397 -10.74 -1.96 -6.36
CA TYR A 397 -11.96 -2.11 -7.18
C TYR A 397 -12.74 -3.39 -6.89
N SER A 398 -12.43 -4.13 -5.82
CA SER A 398 -13.23 -5.29 -5.39
C SER A 398 -14.55 -4.88 -4.74
N GLY A 399 -14.68 -3.62 -4.33
CA GLY A 399 -15.87 -3.08 -3.68
C GLY A 399 -17.03 -2.75 -4.62
N GLN A 400 -18.05 -2.09 -4.09
CA GLN A 400 -19.28 -1.74 -4.82
C GLN A 400 -19.22 -0.33 -5.46
N GLY A 401 -18.09 0.37 -5.34
CA GLY A 401 -17.87 1.70 -5.86
C GLY A 401 -16.59 2.32 -5.34
N LEU A 402 -16.26 3.51 -5.80
CA LEU A 402 -15.03 4.21 -5.40
C LEU A 402 -15.04 4.45 -3.88
N ASN A 403 -14.01 3.98 -3.19
CA ASN A 403 -13.85 4.02 -1.72
C ASN A 403 -14.98 3.32 -0.94
N PHE A 404 -15.74 2.44 -1.55
CA PHE A 404 -16.90 1.84 -0.91
C PHE A 404 -16.90 0.32 -1.00
N GLY A 405 -16.84 -0.35 0.14
CA GLY A 405 -16.81 -1.81 0.24
C GLY A 405 -17.12 -2.30 1.65
N SER A 406 -16.42 -3.33 2.07
CA SER A 406 -16.58 -3.94 3.39
C SER A 406 -15.23 -4.39 3.97
N LYS A 407 -15.21 -4.69 5.26
CA LYS A 407 -14.05 -5.21 5.97
C LYS A 407 -14.44 -6.44 6.78
N VAL A 408 -13.46 -7.28 7.05
CA VAL A 408 -13.60 -8.38 8.01
C VAL A 408 -12.40 -8.43 8.95
N VAL A 409 -12.67 -8.57 10.24
CA VAL A 409 -11.68 -8.97 11.24
C VAL A 409 -11.81 -10.48 11.44
N ILE A 410 -10.70 -11.19 11.31
CA ILE A 410 -10.57 -12.61 11.66
C ILE A 410 -9.64 -12.67 12.86
N ALA A 411 -10.18 -13.00 14.01
CA ALA A 411 -9.45 -13.01 15.28
C ALA A 411 -9.25 -14.44 15.76
N ALA A 412 -8.03 -14.80 16.20
CA ALA A 412 -7.79 -16.13 16.73
C ALA A 412 -6.97 -16.09 18.02
N ALA A 413 -7.41 -16.83 19.04
CA ALA A 413 -6.70 -16.97 20.30
C ALA A 413 -6.94 -18.35 20.92
N GLY A 414 -5.98 -18.81 21.74
CA GLY A 414 -6.07 -20.05 22.51
C GLY A 414 -5.33 -21.23 21.89
N LYS A 415 -5.70 -22.43 22.32
CA LYS A 415 -5.05 -23.67 21.88
C LYS A 415 -5.46 -24.03 20.44
N PRO A 416 -4.60 -24.73 19.68
CA PRO A 416 -4.99 -25.31 18.40
C PRO A 416 -6.24 -26.20 18.55
N ARG A 417 -7.20 -26.00 17.65
CA ARG A 417 -8.48 -26.72 17.59
C ARG A 417 -8.50 -27.83 16.54
N ARG A 418 -7.58 -27.75 15.56
CA ARG A 418 -7.49 -28.68 14.44
C ARG A 418 -6.07 -28.84 13.94
N SER A 419 -5.82 -29.99 13.29
CA SER A 419 -4.65 -30.19 12.44
C SER A 419 -4.98 -29.74 11.02
N LEU A 420 -4.00 -29.13 10.35
CA LEU A 420 -4.18 -28.61 9.00
C LEU A 420 -3.71 -29.63 7.94
N PRO A 421 -4.54 -30.04 6.99
CA PRO A 421 -4.14 -30.95 5.93
C PRO A 421 -3.14 -30.26 4.97
N THR A 422 -2.22 -31.08 4.46
CA THR A 422 -1.18 -30.69 3.50
C THR A 422 -1.29 -31.42 2.16
N SER A 423 -2.28 -32.31 2.02
CA SER A 423 -2.56 -33.07 0.81
C SER A 423 -4.06 -33.23 0.61
N LEU A 424 -4.46 -33.42 -0.63
CA LEU A 424 -5.88 -33.64 -0.96
C LEU A 424 -6.39 -34.94 -0.31
N PRO A 425 -7.62 -34.94 0.25
CA PRO A 425 -8.22 -36.14 0.79
C PRO A 425 -8.52 -37.15 -0.34
N ALA A 426 -8.36 -38.45 -0.03
CA ALA A 426 -8.69 -39.51 -0.97
C ALA A 426 -10.18 -39.47 -1.32
N GLY A 427 -10.49 -39.67 -2.60
CA GLY A 427 -11.88 -39.70 -3.08
C GLY A 427 -12.58 -38.35 -3.06
N LEU A 428 -11.84 -37.23 -3.04
CA LEU A 428 -12.40 -35.90 -3.08
C LEU A 428 -13.36 -35.73 -4.25
N GLN A 429 -14.59 -35.34 -3.95
CA GLN A 429 -15.60 -34.95 -4.94
C GLN A 429 -15.89 -33.46 -4.78
N LEU A 430 -15.95 -32.75 -5.89
CA LEU A 430 -16.29 -31.34 -5.95
C LEU A 430 -17.70 -31.13 -6.48
N PRO A 431 -18.41 -30.11 -6.08
CA PRO A 431 -19.67 -29.70 -6.70
C PRO A 431 -19.53 -29.49 -8.21
N ALA A 432 -20.61 -29.70 -8.93
CA ALA A 432 -20.59 -29.65 -10.41
C ALA A 432 -20.13 -28.27 -10.92
N GLY A 433 -19.22 -28.25 -11.89
CA GLY A 433 -18.63 -27.04 -12.47
C GLY A 433 -17.39 -26.53 -11.76
N PHE A 434 -17.02 -27.09 -10.59
CA PHE A 434 -15.77 -26.79 -9.88
C PHE A 434 -14.76 -27.91 -10.16
N SER A 435 -13.48 -27.54 -10.27
CA SER A 435 -12.45 -28.48 -10.75
C SER A 435 -11.06 -28.09 -10.22
N ASP A 436 -10.09 -28.93 -10.52
CA ASP A 436 -8.65 -28.70 -10.30
C ASP A 436 -8.32 -28.19 -8.89
N PRO A 437 -8.64 -28.94 -7.83
CA PRO A 437 -8.31 -28.55 -6.45
C PRO A 437 -6.80 -28.60 -6.25
N GLN A 438 -6.22 -27.53 -5.72
CA GLN A 438 -4.80 -27.39 -5.47
C GLN A 438 -4.55 -26.97 -4.01
N VAL A 439 -3.69 -27.68 -3.30
CA VAL A 439 -3.26 -27.28 -1.96
C VAL A 439 -2.29 -26.11 -2.08
N VAL A 440 -2.63 -24.98 -1.45
CA VAL A 440 -1.82 -23.77 -1.43
C VAL A 440 -0.81 -23.79 -0.29
N ALA A 441 -1.30 -24.09 0.91
CA ALA A 441 -0.56 -24.13 2.16
C ALA A 441 -1.31 -25.03 3.16
N PRO A 442 -0.73 -25.41 4.29
CA PRO A 442 -1.44 -26.21 5.29
C PRO A 442 -2.80 -25.59 5.63
N GLY A 443 -3.89 -26.32 5.38
CA GLY A 443 -5.27 -25.88 5.65
C GLY A 443 -5.87 -24.93 4.62
N ILE A 444 -5.18 -24.64 3.51
CA ILE A 444 -5.68 -23.74 2.44
C ILE A 444 -5.72 -24.49 1.12
N ILE A 445 -6.86 -24.47 0.45
CA ILE A 445 -7.07 -25.08 -0.85
C ILE A 445 -7.64 -24.05 -1.84
N ALA A 446 -7.10 -24.01 -3.05
CA ALA A 446 -7.64 -23.26 -4.17
C ALA A 446 -8.40 -24.19 -5.12
N ILE A 447 -9.57 -23.76 -5.59
CA ILE A 447 -10.42 -24.52 -6.48
C ILE A 447 -10.75 -23.67 -7.71
N GLN A 448 -10.53 -24.23 -8.89
CA GLN A 448 -10.93 -23.58 -10.13
C GLN A 448 -12.45 -23.58 -10.24
N SER A 449 -13.01 -22.41 -10.45
CA SER A 449 -14.43 -22.16 -10.47
C SER A 449 -14.91 -21.74 -11.85
N PRO A 450 -16.20 -21.92 -12.18
CA PRO A 450 -16.78 -21.36 -13.40
C PRO A 450 -16.51 -19.84 -13.51
N HIS A 451 -16.49 -19.31 -14.72
CA HIS A 451 -16.44 -17.86 -14.90
C HIS A 451 -17.56 -17.19 -14.12
N TYR A 452 -17.24 -16.06 -13.49
CA TYR A 452 -18.24 -15.31 -12.73
C TYR A 452 -19.37 -14.87 -13.66
N THR A 453 -20.59 -15.27 -13.33
CA THR A 453 -21.80 -14.80 -14.00
C THR A 453 -22.55 -13.93 -13.00
N PRO A 454 -22.84 -12.66 -13.31
CA PRO A 454 -23.60 -11.80 -12.41
C PRO A 454 -24.96 -12.46 -12.15
N ALA A 455 -25.20 -12.94 -10.95
CA ALA A 455 -26.57 -13.10 -10.49
C ALA A 455 -27.16 -11.69 -10.34
N THR A 456 -28.46 -11.54 -10.66
CA THR A 456 -29.17 -10.27 -10.53
C THR A 456 -28.70 -9.49 -9.29
N ALA A 457 -28.48 -8.18 -9.40
CA ALA A 457 -27.75 -7.25 -8.54
C ALA A 457 -28.02 -7.28 -7.01
N GLN A 458 -28.59 -8.33 -6.44
CA GLN A 458 -29.02 -8.39 -5.05
C GLN A 458 -28.58 -9.66 -4.29
N SER A 459 -27.80 -10.55 -4.88
CA SER A 459 -27.41 -11.79 -4.20
C SER A 459 -25.91 -12.10 -4.39
N PRO A 460 -25.22 -12.66 -3.36
CA PRO A 460 -23.90 -13.28 -3.56
C PRO A 460 -23.93 -14.21 -4.77
N ALA A 461 -22.79 -14.37 -5.46
CA ALA A 461 -22.72 -15.20 -6.65
C ALA A 461 -23.43 -16.52 -6.39
N SER A 462 -24.44 -16.82 -7.20
CA SER A 462 -25.27 -18.02 -7.04
C SER A 462 -24.43 -19.30 -6.95
N ASP A 463 -23.27 -19.31 -7.63
CA ASP A 463 -22.33 -20.43 -7.67
C ASP A 463 -21.64 -20.68 -6.33
N VAL A 464 -21.23 -19.63 -5.59
CA VAL A 464 -20.56 -19.77 -4.28
C VAL A 464 -21.55 -20.33 -3.26
N ARG A 465 -22.77 -19.78 -3.25
CA ARG A 465 -23.82 -20.29 -2.39
C ARG A 465 -24.17 -21.75 -2.73
N ARG A 466 -24.28 -22.09 -4.01
CA ARG A 466 -24.49 -23.46 -4.47
C ARG A 466 -23.33 -24.36 -4.03
N PHE A 467 -22.08 -23.93 -4.24
CA PHE A 467 -20.90 -24.66 -3.78
C PHE A 467 -20.97 -24.97 -2.29
N CYS A 468 -21.28 -23.98 -1.45
CA CYS A 468 -21.40 -24.16 -0.01
C CYS A 468 -22.59 -25.07 0.39
N SER A 469 -23.75 -24.94 -0.30
CA SER A 469 -24.95 -25.71 0.02
C SER A 469 -24.89 -27.20 -0.42
N GLU A 470 -24.03 -27.56 -1.36
CA GLU A 470 -23.81 -28.94 -1.78
C GLU A 470 -22.81 -29.69 -0.89
N LEU A 471 -22.21 -29.02 0.09
CA LEU A 471 -21.26 -29.59 1.05
C LEU A 471 -21.85 -29.62 2.45
N SER A 472 -21.44 -30.63 3.24
CA SER A 472 -21.65 -30.64 4.68
C SER A 472 -20.36 -30.31 5.44
N ALA A 473 -20.44 -29.87 6.68
CA ALA A 473 -19.28 -29.61 7.52
C ALA A 473 -18.38 -30.84 7.74
N GLN A 474 -18.95 -32.04 7.56
CA GLN A 474 -18.24 -33.33 7.66
C GLN A 474 -17.65 -33.80 6.31
N ALA A 475 -17.90 -33.08 5.21
CA ALA A 475 -17.33 -33.45 3.91
C ALA A 475 -15.79 -33.46 3.97
N PRO A 476 -15.12 -34.40 3.25
CA PRO A 476 -13.65 -34.48 3.26
C PRO A 476 -12.96 -33.16 2.88
N LEU A 477 -13.58 -32.36 2.01
CA LEU A 477 -13.09 -31.04 1.62
C LEU A 477 -13.04 -30.07 2.81
N CYS A 478 -13.99 -30.17 3.76
CA CYS A 478 -14.08 -29.32 4.93
C CYS A 478 -13.00 -29.59 6.01
N SER A 479 -12.12 -30.58 5.77
CA SER A 479 -10.87 -30.69 6.53
C SER A 479 -9.95 -29.46 6.28
N PHE A 480 -10.06 -28.80 5.13
CA PHE A 480 -9.43 -27.52 4.86
C PHE A 480 -10.28 -26.38 5.42
N PRO A 481 -9.84 -25.67 6.47
CA PRO A 481 -10.63 -24.58 7.03
C PRO A 481 -10.83 -23.40 6.09
N LEU A 482 -9.96 -23.21 5.10
CA LEU A 482 -10.06 -22.11 4.11
C LEU A 482 -10.05 -22.65 2.69
N ILE A 483 -11.11 -22.33 1.95
CA ILE A 483 -11.27 -22.63 0.52
C ILE A 483 -11.27 -21.33 -0.27
N VAL A 484 -10.49 -21.24 -1.34
CA VAL A 484 -10.48 -20.10 -2.27
C VAL A 484 -10.98 -20.53 -3.63
N LEU A 485 -12.07 -19.93 -4.08
CA LEU A 485 -12.62 -20.10 -5.41
C LEU A 485 -11.98 -19.08 -6.36
N CYS A 486 -11.37 -19.53 -7.46
CA CYS A 486 -10.58 -18.67 -8.34
C CYS A 486 -10.73 -19.06 -9.80
N ASN A 487 -10.19 -18.25 -10.73
CA ASN A 487 -10.20 -18.53 -12.16
C ASN A 487 -9.13 -19.57 -12.57
N ASP A 488 -8.00 -19.62 -11.84
CA ASP A 488 -6.88 -20.52 -12.11
C ASP A 488 -6.26 -20.97 -10.78
N SER A 489 -6.61 -22.19 -10.36
CA SER A 489 -6.14 -22.75 -9.08
C SER A 489 -4.64 -23.07 -9.09
N ARG A 490 -4.08 -23.45 -10.25
CA ARG A 490 -2.65 -23.75 -10.39
C ARG A 490 -1.81 -22.49 -10.25
N PHE A 491 -2.27 -21.38 -10.83
CA PHE A 491 -1.62 -20.08 -10.64
C PHE A 491 -1.63 -19.67 -9.16
N VAL A 492 -2.77 -19.81 -8.49
CA VAL A 492 -2.93 -19.45 -7.06
C VAL A 492 -2.05 -20.34 -6.17
N ALA A 493 -1.97 -21.62 -6.45
CA ALA A 493 -1.22 -22.58 -5.61
C ALA A 493 0.27 -22.66 -5.94
N ARG A 494 0.75 -21.98 -7.00
CA ARG A 494 2.15 -22.04 -7.39
C ARG A 494 3.09 -21.47 -6.33
N ASP A 495 2.68 -20.40 -5.66
CA ASP A 495 3.41 -19.77 -4.57
C ASP A 495 2.47 -18.96 -3.65
N LEU A 496 2.95 -18.65 -2.46
CA LEU A 496 2.19 -17.90 -1.47
C LEU A 496 1.84 -16.48 -1.95
N GLN A 497 2.71 -15.84 -2.73
CA GLN A 497 2.49 -14.47 -3.23
C GLN A 497 1.29 -14.42 -4.20
N ASN A 498 1.16 -15.42 -5.08
CA ASN A 498 0.01 -15.53 -5.98
C ASN A 498 -1.29 -15.75 -5.22
N PHE A 499 -1.27 -16.60 -4.19
CA PHE A 499 -2.43 -16.81 -3.32
C PHE A 499 -2.85 -15.50 -2.63
N LEU A 500 -1.92 -14.81 -2.00
CA LEU A 500 -2.19 -13.56 -1.31
C LEU A 500 -2.74 -12.49 -2.25
N TRP A 501 -2.10 -12.34 -3.40
CA TRP A 501 -2.54 -11.38 -4.41
C TRP A 501 -3.96 -11.66 -4.89
N VAL A 502 -4.23 -12.89 -5.37
CA VAL A 502 -5.54 -13.24 -5.93
C VAL A 502 -6.62 -13.15 -4.86
N THR A 503 -6.38 -13.75 -3.68
CA THR A 503 -7.41 -13.86 -2.65
C THR A 503 -7.84 -12.50 -2.11
N PHE A 504 -6.90 -11.67 -1.76
CA PHE A 504 -7.21 -10.44 -1.02
C PHE A 504 -7.45 -9.22 -1.92
N THR A 505 -6.95 -9.20 -3.16
CA THR A 505 -7.25 -8.09 -4.07
C THR A 505 -8.57 -8.25 -4.84
N ARG A 506 -9.10 -9.48 -4.98
CA ARG A 506 -10.28 -9.77 -5.80
C ARG A 506 -11.55 -10.05 -5.01
N SER A 507 -11.51 -9.95 -3.69
CA SER A 507 -12.66 -10.24 -2.85
C SER A 507 -13.07 -9.06 -1.99
N ASN A 508 -14.37 -8.83 -1.87
CA ASN A 508 -15.02 -7.88 -0.96
C ASN A 508 -15.68 -8.68 0.16
N PRO A 509 -15.22 -8.62 1.42
CA PRO A 509 -15.60 -9.57 2.46
C PRO A 509 -17.09 -9.82 2.63
N ALA A 510 -17.92 -8.77 2.66
CA ALA A 510 -19.36 -8.92 2.90
C ALA A 510 -20.13 -9.57 1.74
N VAL A 511 -19.52 -9.64 0.55
CA VAL A 511 -20.17 -10.16 -0.67
C VAL A 511 -19.54 -11.48 -1.11
N ASP A 512 -18.24 -11.62 -0.91
CA ASP A 512 -17.43 -12.68 -1.51
C ASP A 512 -16.98 -13.74 -0.48
N ILE A 513 -17.33 -13.58 0.80
CA ILE A 513 -17.17 -14.62 1.81
C ILE A 513 -18.49 -15.35 1.98
N ASP A 514 -18.46 -16.67 1.89
CA ASP A 514 -19.52 -17.56 2.31
C ASP A 514 -18.89 -18.73 3.11
N GLY A 515 -19.67 -19.70 3.54
CA GLY A 515 -19.19 -20.83 4.33
C GLY A 515 -20.11 -22.03 4.24
N VAL A 516 -19.53 -23.20 4.44
CA VAL A 516 -20.30 -24.45 4.49
C VAL A 516 -21.10 -24.49 5.78
N GLU A 517 -22.42 -24.74 5.67
CA GLU A 517 -23.36 -24.64 6.79
C GLU A 517 -23.31 -23.28 7.48
N SER A 518 -23.36 -22.20 6.69
CA SER A 518 -23.38 -20.83 7.20
C SER A 518 -24.70 -20.50 7.90
N PHE A 519 -24.62 -19.65 8.93
CA PHE A 519 -25.78 -19.20 9.72
C PHE A 519 -25.64 -17.72 10.06
N THR A 520 -26.74 -17.13 10.48
CA THR A 520 -26.76 -15.81 11.12
C THR A 520 -27.58 -15.88 12.38
N GLU A 521 -26.94 -15.62 13.51
CA GLU A 521 -27.58 -15.58 14.84
C GLU A 521 -27.23 -14.26 15.50
N ASP A 522 -28.22 -13.59 16.08
CA ASP A 522 -28.06 -12.27 16.73
C ASP A 522 -27.27 -11.24 15.87
N LYS A 523 -27.42 -11.28 14.55
CA LYS A 523 -26.68 -10.51 13.55
C LYS A 523 -25.20 -10.89 13.41
N HIS A 524 -24.74 -11.90 14.13
CA HIS A 524 -23.43 -12.51 13.90
C HIS A 524 -23.54 -13.54 12.79
N TRP A 525 -22.66 -13.44 11.78
CA TRP A 525 -22.55 -14.43 10.72
C TRP A 525 -21.38 -15.36 11.00
N GLY A 526 -21.59 -16.66 10.79
CA GLY A 526 -20.57 -17.69 10.92
C GLY A 526 -20.86 -18.91 10.07
N CYS A 527 -20.00 -19.93 10.14
CA CYS A 527 -20.21 -21.23 9.49
C CYS A 527 -19.60 -22.39 10.30
N HIS A 528 -20.16 -23.58 10.15
CA HIS A 528 -19.70 -24.78 10.86
C HIS A 528 -18.58 -25.50 10.09
N GLY A 529 -18.57 -25.44 8.75
CA GLY A 529 -17.55 -26.03 7.92
C GLY A 529 -16.46 -25.05 7.49
N SER A 530 -15.97 -25.19 6.27
CA SER A 530 -14.93 -24.30 5.73
C SER A 530 -15.44 -22.91 5.43
N LEU A 531 -14.59 -21.90 5.68
CA LEU A 531 -14.76 -20.58 5.12
C LEU A 531 -14.42 -20.62 3.62
N VAL A 532 -15.24 -19.99 2.79
CA VAL A 532 -15.09 -19.95 1.34
C VAL A 532 -14.98 -18.50 0.88
N ILE A 533 -13.90 -18.17 0.16
CA ILE A 533 -13.67 -16.84 -0.40
C ILE A 533 -13.74 -16.90 -1.92
N ASP A 534 -14.63 -16.11 -2.53
CA ASP A 534 -14.70 -15.93 -3.98
C ASP A 534 -13.69 -14.89 -4.47
N ALA A 535 -12.56 -15.36 -4.95
CA ALA A 535 -11.48 -14.55 -5.51
C ALA A 535 -11.45 -14.60 -7.05
N ARG A 536 -12.56 -14.87 -7.72
CA ARG A 536 -12.67 -14.77 -9.16
C ARG A 536 -12.62 -13.31 -9.63
N LEU A 537 -12.16 -13.09 -10.85
CA LEU A 537 -12.33 -11.80 -11.52
C LEU A 537 -13.82 -11.56 -11.80
N LYS A 538 -14.29 -10.35 -11.48
CA LYS A 538 -15.68 -9.93 -11.65
C LYS A 538 -15.74 -8.75 -12.65
N PRO A 539 -16.89 -8.55 -13.34
CA PRO A 539 -17.01 -7.52 -14.39
C PRO A 539 -16.72 -6.09 -13.96
N HIS A 540 -16.91 -5.77 -12.65
CA HIS A 540 -16.63 -4.45 -12.10
C HIS A 540 -15.18 -4.27 -11.62
N HIS A 541 -14.39 -5.34 -11.60
CA HIS A 541 -12.98 -5.25 -11.24
C HIS A 541 -12.19 -4.50 -12.30
N ALA A 542 -11.19 -3.76 -11.86
CA ALA A 542 -10.21 -3.19 -12.77
C ALA A 542 -9.43 -4.31 -13.48
N PRO A 543 -9.08 -4.14 -14.77
CA PRO A 543 -8.32 -5.14 -15.51
C PRO A 543 -6.92 -5.30 -14.90
N PRO A 544 -6.39 -6.55 -14.81
CA PRO A 544 -5.03 -6.77 -14.37
C PRO A 544 -4.01 -6.19 -15.35
N LEU A 545 -2.86 -5.81 -14.83
CA LEU A 545 -1.71 -5.42 -15.66
C LEU A 545 -1.22 -6.63 -16.45
N VAL A 546 -0.98 -6.41 -17.73
CA VAL A 546 -0.45 -7.44 -18.64
C VAL A 546 0.79 -6.84 -19.30
N GLU A 547 1.90 -7.54 -19.17
CA GLU A 547 3.15 -7.19 -19.82
C GLU A 547 3.00 -7.27 -21.35
N ASP A 548 3.69 -6.36 -22.05
CA ASP A 548 3.80 -6.43 -23.50
C ASP A 548 4.77 -7.58 -23.86
N PRO A 549 4.31 -8.65 -24.55
CA PRO A 549 5.15 -9.79 -24.88
C PRO A 549 6.36 -9.44 -25.75
N GLU A 550 6.27 -8.38 -26.56
CA GLU A 550 7.40 -7.95 -27.37
C GLU A 550 8.46 -7.25 -26.52
N VAL A 551 8.04 -6.42 -25.56
CA VAL A 551 8.95 -5.78 -24.61
C VAL A 551 9.62 -6.83 -23.73
N THR A 552 8.87 -7.79 -23.19
CA THR A 552 9.40 -8.92 -22.40
C THR A 552 10.48 -9.66 -23.18
N ARG A 553 10.19 -10.07 -24.43
CA ARG A 553 11.17 -10.77 -25.29
C ARG A 553 12.44 -9.94 -25.52
N ARG A 554 12.32 -8.63 -25.70
CA ARG A 554 13.48 -7.73 -25.86
C ARG A 554 14.32 -7.65 -24.60
N VAL A 555 13.71 -7.58 -23.43
CA VAL A 555 14.40 -7.59 -22.14
C VAL A 555 15.11 -8.93 -21.93
N ASP A 556 14.47 -10.05 -22.23
CA ASP A 556 15.07 -11.39 -22.17
C ASP A 556 16.31 -11.51 -23.07
N GLN A 557 16.26 -10.94 -24.26
CA GLN A 557 17.42 -10.88 -25.17
C GLN A 557 18.58 -10.07 -24.58
N LEU A 558 18.28 -8.95 -23.89
CA LEU A 558 19.31 -8.15 -23.22
C LEU A 558 19.90 -8.86 -22.00
N ALA A 559 19.15 -9.72 -21.35
CA ALA A 559 19.56 -10.54 -20.21
C ALA A 559 20.24 -11.87 -20.58
N ALA A 560 20.16 -12.26 -21.86
CA ALA A 560 20.82 -13.48 -22.37
C ALA A 560 22.34 -13.47 -22.17
N PRO A 561 23.02 -14.64 -22.19
CA PRO A 561 24.48 -14.70 -22.09
C PRO A 561 25.19 -13.77 -23.06
N GLY A 562 26.07 -12.90 -22.56
CA GLY A 562 26.76 -11.85 -23.34
C GLY A 562 25.97 -10.56 -23.54
N GLY A 563 24.73 -10.48 -23.09
CA GLY A 563 23.93 -9.24 -23.11
C GLY A 563 24.30 -8.29 -21.98
N PRO A 564 23.94 -6.99 -22.10
CA PRO A 564 24.30 -5.96 -21.11
C PRO A 564 23.63 -6.12 -19.76
N LEU A 565 22.55 -6.92 -19.65
CA LEU A 565 21.84 -7.19 -18.40
C LEU A 565 22.11 -8.61 -17.88
N HIS A 566 23.04 -9.37 -18.52
CA HIS A 566 23.35 -10.74 -18.10
C HIS A 566 23.90 -10.78 -16.66
N GLY A 567 23.29 -11.63 -15.82
CA GLY A 567 23.65 -11.79 -14.41
C GLY A 567 23.13 -10.70 -13.46
N LEU A 568 22.26 -9.81 -13.95
CA LEU A 568 21.56 -8.84 -13.11
C LEU A 568 20.17 -9.32 -12.65
N PHE A 569 19.68 -10.42 -13.26
CA PHE A 569 18.40 -11.05 -12.98
C PHE A 569 18.60 -12.54 -12.71
#